data_30fb4e54b1c12ea96a9ac691e683c1c1
#
_entry.id   30fb4e54b1c12ea96a9ac691e683c1c1
#
_cell.length_a   1.000
_cell.length_b   1.000
_cell.length_c   1.000
_cell.angle_alpha   90.00
_cell.angle_beta   90.00
_cell.angle_gamma   90.00
#
_symmetry.space_group_name_H-M   'P 1'
#
loop_
_entity.id
_entity.type
_entity.pdbx_description
1 polymer ?
#
loop_
_entity_poly.entity_id
_entity_poly.type
_entity_poly.pdbx_seq_one_letter_code
_entity_poly.pdbx_strand_id
1 'polypeptide(L)'
;MNVLSCFDGSSCGQLALQKCNIRVDNYYASEIDKYAIKVTQANFPNTIQVGDVSKVDASSFNHDIDLLMGGSPCQGFSFAGKQLNFNDPRSKLFFQFMRLLEELKPKYVMLENVRMAKRSQDMISSRIGFQPQALNSSKASAQNRYRLYWFGKRVEREGGKYGYDAIPIADMVDKGVVMQDILEDGYATDVMTNADGKSHCLTARYNGA
;
A
#
# COMPACT_ATOMS: atom_id res chain seq x y z
N MET A 1 5.28 -15.22 -9.93
CA MET A 1 3.92 -14.77 -9.54
C MET A 1 3.51 -13.56 -10.36
N ASN A 2 2.20 -13.41 -10.60
CA ASN A 2 1.64 -12.22 -11.26
C ASN A 2 1.07 -11.26 -10.22
N VAL A 3 1.41 -9.99 -10.32
CA VAL A 3 1.08 -8.97 -9.33
C VAL A 3 0.28 -7.85 -9.99
N LEU A 4 -0.81 -7.44 -9.35
CA LEU A 4 -1.49 -6.18 -9.67
C LEU A 4 -1.32 -5.23 -8.48
N SER A 5 -0.65 -4.11 -8.73
CA SER A 5 -0.46 -3.03 -7.76
C SER A 5 -1.36 -1.85 -8.13
N CYS A 6 -2.31 -1.54 -7.25
CA CYS A 6 -3.21 -0.40 -7.39
C CYS A 6 -2.64 0.81 -6.64
N PHE A 7 -2.72 1.99 -7.24
CA PHE A 7 -2.14 3.22 -6.68
C PHE A 7 -0.62 3.05 -6.45
N ASP A 8 0.04 2.50 -7.47
CA ASP A 8 1.39 1.96 -7.39
C ASP A 8 2.46 3.00 -7.03
N GLY A 9 2.23 4.25 -7.34
CA GLY A 9 3.22 5.30 -7.15
C GLY A 9 4.49 5.01 -7.98
N SER A 10 5.64 5.04 -7.32
CA SER A 10 6.94 4.74 -7.93
C SER A 10 7.39 3.28 -7.77
N SER A 11 6.45 2.35 -7.68
CA SER A 11 6.68 0.90 -7.60
C SER A 11 7.53 0.42 -6.41
N CYS A 12 7.36 1.05 -5.25
CA CYS A 12 8.03 0.60 -4.02
C CYS A 12 7.66 -0.85 -3.66
N GLY A 13 6.45 -1.30 -4.01
CA GLY A 13 6.03 -2.69 -3.84
C GLY A 13 6.84 -3.66 -4.69
N GLN A 14 7.12 -3.32 -5.95
CA GLN A 14 7.97 -4.12 -6.84
C GLN A 14 9.40 -4.22 -6.30
N LEU A 15 9.95 -3.10 -5.83
CA LEU A 15 11.26 -3.09 -5.17
C LEU A 15 11.29 -3.98 -3.92
N ALA A 16 10.23 -3.96 -3.12
CA ALA A 16 10.13 -4.81 -1.93
C ALA A 16 10.12 -6.30 -2.30
N LEU A 17 9.34 -6.70 -3.29
CA LEU A 17 9.30 -8.08 -3.79
C LEU A 17 10.68 -8.52 -4.30
N GLN A 18 11.36 -7.66 -5.06
CA GLN A 18 12.72 -7.91 -5.54
C GLN A 18 13.71 -8.11 -4.39
N LYS A 19 13.69 -7.22 -3.38
CA LYS A 19 14.56 -7.33 -2.19
C LYS A 19 14.29 -8.58 -1.34
N CYS A 20 13.07 -9.11 -1.40
CA CYS A 20 12.71 -10.37 -0.78
C CYS A 20 13.01 -11.60 -1.64
N ASN A 21 13.66 -11.45 -2.81
CA ASN A 21 13.93 -12.51 -3.79
C ASN A 21 12.64 -13.24 -4.24
N ILE A 22 11.52 -12.54 -4.25
CA ILE A 22 10.26 -13.08 -4.76
C ILE A 22 10.23 -12.88 -6.27
N ARG A 23 10.18 -13.99 -7.01
CA ARG A 23 10.10 -13.95 -8.47
C ARG A 23 8.73 -13.44 -8.91
N VAL A 24 8.76 -12.34 -9.65
CA VAL A 24 7.59 -11.74 -10.31
C VAL A 24 7.72 -12.01 -11.81
N ASP A 25 6.71 -12.65 -12.40
CA ASP A 25 6.67 -12.95 -13.83
C ASP A 25 6.03 -11.79 -14.59
N ASN A 26 4.91 -11.25 -14.08
CA ASN A 26 4.28 -10.05 -14.60
C ASN A 26 3.91 -9.10 -13.46
N TYR A 27 4.26 -7.83 -13.61
CA TYR A 27 3.89 -6.77 -12.69
C TYR A 27 3.05 -5.72 -13.40
N TYR A 28 1.78 -5.65 -13.01
CA TYR A 28 0.81 -4.69 -13.53
C TYR A 28 0.68 -3.54 -12.52
N ALA A 29 0.92 -2.31 -12.98
CA ALA A 29 0.83 -1.11 -12.15
C ALA A 29 -0.34 -0.24 -12.60
N SER A 30 -1.28 0.00 -11.69
CA SER A 30 -2.34 0.98 -11.89
C SER A 30 -1.94 2.29 -11.20
N GLU A 31 -1.53 3.26 -11.99
CA GLU A 31 -1.09 4.59 -11.59
C GLU A 31 -1.50 5.61 -12.65
N ILE A 32 -1.78 6.85 -12.24
CA ILE A 32 -2.16 7.95 -13.14
C ILE A 32 -1.18 9.12 -13.09
N ASP A 33 -0.34 9.19 -12.07
CA ASP A 33 0.68 10.24 -11.96
C ASP A 33 1.83 9.97 -12.94
N LYS A 34 1.97 10.85 -13.92
CA LYS A 34 2.98 10.71 -14.98
C LYS A 34 4.43 10.72 -14.47
N TYR A 35 4.68 11.39 -13.34
CA TYR A 35 6.03 11.45 -12.75
C TYR A 35 6.36 10.16 -12.01
N ALA A 36 5.39 9.63 -11.26
CA ALA A 36 5.53 8.32 -10.62
C ALA A 36 5.74 7.21 -11.65
N ILE A 37 4.92 7.18 -12.72
CA ILE A 37 5.07 6.26 -13.85
C ILE A 37 6.47 6.38 -14.48
N LYS A 38 6.98 7.60 -14.68
CA LYS A 38 8.32 7.81 -15.24
C LYS A 38 9.41 7.21 -14.34
N VAL A 39 9.29 7.37 -13.03
CA VAL A 39 10.23 6.77 -12.07
C VAL A 39 10.14 5.24 -12.13
N THR A 40 8.94 4.68 -12.15
CA THR A 40 8.71 3.24 -12.29
C THR A 40 9.38 2.70 -13.55
N GLN A 41 9.11 3.28 -14.72
CA GLN A 41 9.65 2.80 -15.99
C GLN A 41 11.18 2.93 -16.09
N ALA A 42 11.77 3.93 -15.41
CA ALA A 42 13.23 4.07 -15.35
C ALA A 42 13.89 2.96 -14.50
N ASN A 43 13.25 2.53 -13.43
CA ASN A 43 13.79 1.51 -12.52
C ASN A 43 13.34 0.08 -12.89
N PHE A 44 12.14 -0.05 -13.42
CA PHE A 44 11.49 -1.33 -13.77
C PHE A 44 10.87 -1.24 -15.17
N PRO A 45 11.67 -1.27 -16.24
CA PRO A 45 11.20 -1.03 -17.61
C PRO A 45 10.17 -2.07 -18.10
N ASN A 46 10.13 -3.26 -17.48
CA ASN A 46 9.19 -4.32 -17.83
C ASN A 46 7.84 -4.20 -17.09
N THR A 47 7.62 -3.17 -16.28
CA THR A 47 6.34 -2.93 -15.62
C THR A 47 5.26 -2.60 -16.64
N ILE A 48 4.14 -3.29 -16.56
CA ILE A 48 3.00 -3.12 -17.43
C ILE A 48 2.06 -2.08 -16.80
N GLN A 49 1.98 -0.88 -17.38
CA GLN A 49 1.08 0.16 -16.90
C GLN A 49 -0.34 -0.12 -17.38
N VAL A 50 -1.30 -0.22 -16.44
CA VAL A 50 -2.72 -0.44 -16.71
C VAL A 50 -3.57 0.80 -16.45
N GLY A 51 -2.96 1.92 -16.05
CA GLY A 51 -3.59 3.24 -15.94
C GLY A 51 -4.53 3.38 -14.75
N ASP A 52 -5.66 4.04 -14.95
CA ASP A 52 -6.64 4.36 -13.92
C ASP A 52 -7.32 3.09 -13.39
N VAL A 53 -7.27 2.88 -12.06
CA VAL A 53 -7.85 1.73 -11.36
C VAL A 53 -9.34 1.54 -11.63
N SER A 54 -10.07 2.64 -11.88
CA SER A 54 -11.51 2.59 -12.20
C SER A 54 -11.80 2.00 -13.58
N LYS A 55 -10.80 1.94 -14.45
CA LYS A 55 -10.88 1.44 -15.82
C LYS A 55 -10.22 0.07 -16.00
N VAL A 56 -9.57 -0.44 -14.96
CA VAL A 56 -8.97 -1.77 -15.01
C VAL A 56 -10.07 -2.81 -15.13
N ASP A 57 -9.99 -3.58 -16.22
CA ASP A 57 -10.86 -4.72 -16.49
C ASP A 57 -10.16 -6.02 -16.04
N ALA A 58 -10.75 -6.71 -15.07
CA ALA A 58 -10.19 -7.95 -14.55
C ALA A 58 -10.11 -9.06 -15.61
N SER A 59 -10.98 -9.03 -16.61
CA SER A 59 -10.98 -10.01 -17.71
C SER A 59 -9.85 -9.80 -18.73
N SER A 60 -9.19 -8.64 -18.70
CA SER A 60 -8.11 -8.32 -19.63
C SER A 60 -6.77 -8.98 -19.28
N PHE A 61 -6.65 -9.55 -18.09
CA PHE A 61 -5.43 -10.25 -17.68
C PHE A 61 -5.38 -11.66 -18.28
N ASN A 62 -4.30 -11.96 -18.99
CA ASN A 62 -4.09 -13.28 -19.60
C ASN A 62 -3.66 -14.37 -18.59
N HIS A 63 -3.47 -13.99 -17.34
CA HIS A 63 -3.00 -14.85 -16.24
C HIS A 63 -3.75 -14.52 -14.96
N ASP A 64 -3.92 -15.52 -14.11
CA ASP A 64 -4.42 -15.29 -12.77
C ASP A 64 -3.48 -14.34 -12.00
N ILE A 65 -4.06 -13.38 -11.30
CA ILE A 65 -3.33 -12.49 -10.40
C ILE A 65 -3.10 -13.21 -9.07
N ASP A 66 -1.84 -13.44 -8.71
CA ASP A 66 -1.47 -14.08 -7.44
C ASP A 66 -1.55 -13.11 -6.26
N LEU A 67 -1.11 -11.86 -6.46
CA LEU A 67 -1.08 -10.83 -5.44
C LEU A 67 -1.76 -9.56 -5.96
N LEU A 68 -2.83 -9.15 -5.27
CA LEU A 68 -3.38 -7.80 -5.40
C LEU A 68 -2.86 -6.96 -4.24
N MET A 69 -2.19 -5.86 -4.53
CA MET A 69 -1.72 -4.95 -3.50
C MET A 69 -2.04 -3.50 -3.85
N GLY A 70 -2.01 -2.63 -2.84
CA GLY A 70 -2.23 -1.20 -3.05
C GLY A 70 -2.28 -0.39 -1.77
N GLY A 71 -2.15 0.93 -1.93
CA GLY A 71 -2.30 1.93 -0.89
C GLY A 71 -3.36 2.95 -1.29
N SER A 72 -4.63 2.66 -1.04
CA SER A 72 -5.70 3.57 -1.45
C SER A 72 -5.59 4.94 -0.77
N PRO A 73 -5.87 6.05 -1.48
CA PRO A 73 -5.87 7.38 -0.88
C PRO A 73 -6.75 7.46 0.36
N CYS A 74 -6.17 7.95 1.48
CA CYS A 74 -6.82 7.98 2.79
C CYS A 74 -7.79 9.14 3.00
N GLN A 75 -7.88 10.09 2.07
CA GLN A 75 -8.61 11.35 2.25
C GLN A 75 -10.13 11.18 2.46
N GLY A 76 -10.70 10.04 2.11
CA GLY A 76 -12.10 9.70 2.38
C GLY A 76 -12.35 9.08 3.76
N PHE A 77 -11.32 8.57 4.41
CA PHE A 77 -11.43 7.85 5.69
C PHE A 77 -11.03 8.69 6.91
N SER A 78 -10.33 9.81 6.72
CA SER A 78 -9.70 10.57 7.80
C SER A 78 -10.57 11.62 8.44
N PHE A 79 -11.79 11.92 8.00
CA PHE A 79 -12.61 12.98 8.57
C PHE A 79 -13.95 12.53 9.12
N ALA A 80 -14.00 12.63 10.42
CA ALA A 80 -15.10 12.98 11.33
C ALA A 80 -16.52 12.84 10.79
N GLY A 81 -17.26 11.87 11.30
CA GLY A 81 -18.69 12.03 11.59
C GLY A 81 -19.69 11.91 10.45
N LYS A 82 -19.29 11.93 9.20
CA LYS A 82 -20.19 11.67 8.07
C LYS A 82 -19.97 10.23 7.59
N GLN A 83 -21.04 9.47 7.56
CA GLN A 83 -21.08 8.12 7.02
C GLN A 83 -20.28 8.06 5.72
N LEU A 84 -19.42 7.05 5.58
CA LEU A 84 -18.81 6.71 4.29
C LEU A 84 -19.95 6.52 3.30
N ASN A 85 -20.27 7.60 2.63
CA ASN A 85 -21.27 7.57 1.59
C ASN A 85 -20.59 6.98 0.37
N PHE A 86 -21.16 5.96 -0.24
CA PHE A 86 -20.73 5.39 -1.51
C PHE A 86 -20.54 6.44 -2.62
N ASN A 87 -21.12 7.62 -2.42
CA ASN A 87 -21.04 8.77 -3.32
C ASN A 87 -19.87 9.74 -3.05
N ASP A 88 -19.07 9.55 -1.97
CA ASP A 88 -17.88 10.37 -1.76
C ASP A 88 -16.80 9.97 -2.78
N PRO A 89 -16.34 10.88 -3.65
CA PRO A 89 -15.33 10.58 -4.66
C PRO A 89 -14.04 9.96 -4.10
N ARG A 90 -13.73 10.25 -2.83
CA ARG A 90 -12.53 9.79 -2.15
C ARG A 90 -12.66 8.34 -1.67
N SER A 91 -13.88 7.89 -1.38
CA SER A 91 -14.18 6.47 -1.04
C SER A 91 -14.24 5.60 -2.29
N LYS A 92 -14.54 6.16 -3.46
CA LYS A 92 -14.67 5.42 -4.71
C LYS A 92 -13.42 4.61 -5.05
N LEU A 93 -12.23 5.13 -4.77
CA LEU A 93 -10.98 4.46 -5.11
C LEU A 93 -10.76 3.20 -4.26
N PHE A 94 -11.08 3.23 -2.97
CA PHE A 94 -11.07 2.01 -2.14
C PHE A 94 -12.04 0.96 -2.70
N PHE A 95 -13.23 1.36 -3.12
CA PHE A 95 -14.20 0.42 -3.70
C PHE A 95 -13.73 -0.17 -5.04
N GLN A 96 -12.90 0.54 -5.82
CA GLN A 96 -12.29 -0.04 -7.00
C GLN A 96 -11.28 -1.15 -6.63
N PHE A 97 -10.50 -0.95 -5.57
CA PHE A 97 -9.65 -2.02 -5.04
C PHE A 97 -10.48 -3.24 -4.60
N MET A 98 -11.58 -3.02 -3.88
CA MET A 98 -12.48 -4.10 -3.47
C MET A 98 -13.15 -4.81 -4.64
N ARG A 99 -13.55 -4.08 -5.68
CA ARG A 99 -14.07 -4.67 -6.93
C ARG A 99 -13.04 -5.62 -7.55
N LEU A 100 -11.81 -5.16 -7.71
CA LEU A 100 -10.74 -5.99 -8.26
C LEU A 100 -10.43 -7.20 -7.36
N LEU A 101 -10.50 -7.04 -6.03
CA LEU A 101 -10.35 -8.16 -5.09
C LEU A 101 -11.41 -9.25 -5.30
N GLU A 102 -12.67 -8.84 -5.53
CA GLU A 102 -13.80 -9.75 -5.76
C GLU A 102 -13.75 -10.39 -7.15
N GLU A 103 -13.37 -9.65 -8.17
CA GLU A 103 -13.30 -10.13 -9.56
C GLU A 103 -12.11 -11.08 -9.79
N LEU A 104 -10.92 -10.69 -9.32
CA LEU A 104 -9.67 -11.43 -9.55
C LEU A 104 -9.47 -12.59 -8.57
N LYS A 105 -10.02 -12.51 -7.37
CA LYS A 105 -9.88 -13.52 -6.30
C LYS A 105 -8.41 -13.96 -6.11
N PRO A 106 -7.47 -13.02 -5.94
CA PRO A 106 -6.04 -13.33 -5.91
C PRO A 106 -5.71 -14.25 -4.73
N LYS A 107 -4.59 -14.96 -4.83
CA LYS A 107 -4.10 -15.84 -3.75
C LYS A 107 -3.72 -15.05 -2.50
N TYR A 108 -3.17 -13.85 -2.71
CA TYR A 108 -2.76 -12.92 -1.65
C TYR A 108 -3.35 -11.54 -1.87
N VAL A 109 -3.66 -10.86 -0.77
CA VAL A 109 -4.08 -9.46 -0.76
C VAL A 109 -3.21 -8.68 0.20
N MET A 110 -2.80 -7.47 -0.19
CA MET A 110 -2.12 -6.52 0.68
C MET A 110 -2.68 -5.12 0.45
N LEU A 111 -3.35 -4.56 1.46
CA LEU A 111 -3.76 -3.17 1.45
C LEU A 111 -2.97 -2.41 2.52
N GLU A 112 -2.34 -1.30 2.14
CA GLU A 112 -1.68 -0.36 3.04
C GLU A 112 -2.55 0.87 3.24
N ASN A 113 -2.57 1.41 4.47
CA ASN A 113 -3.14 2.74 4.68
C ASN A 113 -2.51 3.44 5.90
N VAL A 114 -2.79 4.73 6.03
CA VAL A 114 -2.37 5.52 7.19
C VAL A 114 -3.13 5.10 8.45
N ARG A 115 -2.61 5.49 9.61
CA ARG A 115 -3.38 5.43 10.86
C ARG A 115 -4.67 6.24 10.70
N MET A 116 -5.79 5.64 11.07
CA MET A 116 -7.12 6.22 10.94
C MET A 116 -7.97 5.95 12.17
N ALA A 117 -9.14 6.60 12.25
CA ALA A 117 -10.11 6.32 13.30
C ALA A 117 -10.55 4.86 13.28
N LYS A 118 -10.76 4.25 14.45
CA LYS A 118 -11.13 2.85 14.59
C LYS A 118 -12.34 2.46 13.73
N ARG A 119 -13.37 3.32 13.67
CA ARG A 119 -14.55 3.11 12.82
C ARG A 119 -14.19 2.90 11.34
N SER A 120 -13.27 3.70 10.80
CA SER A 120 -12.82 3.58 9.40
C SER A 120 -12.00 2.30 9.20
N GLN A 121 -11.14 1.97 10.16
CA GLN A 121 -10.38 0.73 10.16
C GLN A 121 -11.31 -0.49 10.18
N ASP A 122 -12.33 -0.51 11.05
CA ASP A 122 -13.29 -1.61 11.15
C ASP A 122 -14.11 -1.80 9.89
N MET A 123 -14.43 -0.69 9.20
CA MET A 123 -15.14 -0.76 7.93
C MET A 123 -14.30 -1.42 6.83
N ILE A 124 -13.02 -1.05 6.70
CA ILE A 124 -12.10 -1.71 5.77
C ILE A 124 -11.96 -3.18 6.15
N SER A 125 -11.75 -3.46 7.44
CA SER A 125 -11.55 -4.80 7.96
C SER A 125 -12.75 -5.71 7.73
N SER A 126 -13.99 -5.19 7.89
CA SER A 126 -15.22 -5.95 7.62
C SER A 126 -15.38 -6.34 6.14
N ARG A 127 -14.81 -5.55 5.23
CA ARG A 127 -14.85 -5.81 3.78
C ARG A 127 -13.77 -6.80 3.35
N ILE A 128 -12.57 -6.69 3.90
CA ILE A 128 -11.45 -7.59 3.58
C ILE A 128 -11.58 -8.92 4.33
N GLY A 129 -12.19 -8.92 5.53
CA GLY A 129 -12.47 -10.11 6.34
C GLY A 129 -11.57 -10.27 7.57
N PHE A 130 -10.58 -9.38 7.81
CA PHE A 130 -9.67 -9.45 8.96
C PHE A 130 -9.14 -8.06 9.36
N GLN A 131 -8.57 -7.97 10.58
CA GLN A 131 -8.00 -6.74 11.12
C GLN A 131 -6.57 -6.50 10.59
N PRO A 132 -6.15 -5.23 10.45
CA PRO A 132 -4.81 -4.90 10.01
C PRO A 132 -3.78 -5.10 11.11
N GLN A 133 -2.54 -5.22 10.69
CA GLN A 133 -1.37 -5.15 11.55
C GLN A 133 -0.70 -3.79 11.38
N ALA A 134 -0.28 -3.21 12.49
CA ALA A 134 0.35 -1.90 12.50
C ALA A 134 1.87 -2.04 12.47
N LEU A 135 2.51 -1.33 11.55
CA LEU A 135 3.96 -1.28 11.44
C LEU A 135 4.44 0.16 11.46
N ASN A 136 5.58 0.38 12.10
CA ASN A 136 6.29 1.64 12.01
C ASN A 136 7.66 1.40 11.38
N SER A 137 7.94 2.04 10.25
CA SER A 137 9.22 1.89 9.55
C SER A 137 10.43 2.40 10.35
N SER A 138 10.21 3.16 11.45
CA SER A 138 11.30 3.66 12.29
C SER A 138 12.20 2.56 12.84
N LYS A 139 11.71 1.34 12.99
CA LYS A 139 12.53 0.20 13.37
C LYS A 139 13.52 -0.26 12.29
N ALA A 140 13.23 0.02 11.02
CA ALA A 140 14.03 -0.45 9.89
C ALA A 140 14.65 0.67 9.06
N SER A 141 14.29 1.93 9.32
CA SER A 141 14.74 3.10 8.57
C SER A 141 14.82 4.34 9.46
N ALA A 142 15.41 5.39 8.93
CA ALA A 142 15.48 6.69 9.60
C ALA A 142 14.15 7.46 9.62
N GLN A 143 13.06 6.91 9.08
CA GLN A 143 11.76 7.59 8.98
C GLN A 143 10.74 7.03 9.97
N ASN A 144 10.10 7.90 10.73
CA ASN A 144 8.95 7.55 11.55
C ASN A 144 7.68 7.54 10.70
N ARG A 145 7.30 6.35 10.18
CA ARG A 145 6.14 6.16 9.30
C ARG A 145 5.27 5.01 9.80
N TYR A 146 4.26 5.34 10.56
CA TYR A 146 3.28 4.39 11.08
C TYR A 146 2.21 4.09 10.04
N ARG A 147 1.99 2.81 9.71
CA ARG A 147 1.00 2.35 8.73
C ARG A 147 0.25 1.12 9.20
N LEU A 148 -0.93 0.95 8.64
CA LEU A 148 -1.79 -0.22 8.81
C LEU A 148 -1.68 -1.08 7.55
N TYR A 149 -1.51 -2.40 7.74
CA TYR A 149 -1.40 -3.37 6.67
C TYR A 149 -2.44 -4.47 6.86
N TRP A 150 -3.34 -4.61 5.90
CA TRP A 150 -4.20 -5.78 5.73
C TRP A 150 -3.47 -6.73 4.78
N PHE A 151 -2.71 -7.66 5.33
CA PHE A 151 -2.00 -8.67 4.55
C PHE A 151 -2.60 -10.04 4.83
N GLY A 152 -3.13 -10.70 3.79
CA GLY A 152 -3.86 -11.95 3.94
C GLY A 152 -3.72 -12.90 2.76
N LYS A 153 -4.08 -14.14 3.03
CA LYS A 153 -4.13 -15.23 2.05
C LYS A 153 -5.56 -15.70 1.87
N ARG A 154 -5.95 -15.97 0.62
CA ARG A 154 -7.24 -16.58 0.30
C ARG A 154 -7.33 -17.97 0.90
N VAL A 155 -8.47 -18.25 1.50
CA VAL A 155 -8.84 -19.53 2.08
C VAL A 155 -10.24 -19.93 1.63
N GLU A 156 -10.44 -21.22 1.47
CA GLU A 156 -11.76 -21.73 1.19
C GLU A 156 -12.61 -21.79 2.47
N ARG A 157 -13.90 -21.54 2.33
CA ARG A 157 -14.91 -21.57 3.38
C ARG A 157 -15.97 -22.61 3.04
N GLU A 158 -16.77 -22.99 4.02
CA GLU A 158 -17.90 -23.90 3.82
C GLU A 158 -18.84 -23.42 2.70
N GLY A 159 -19.38 -24.39 1.96
CA GLY A 159 -20.32 -24.12 0.86
C GLY A 159 -19.68 -23.55 -0.39
N GLY A 160 -18.37 -23.76 -0.62
CA GLY A 160 -17.65 -23.31 -1.81
C GLY A 160 -17.41 -21.80 -1.85
N LYS A 161 -17.62 -21.10 -0.73
CA LYS A 161 -17.27 -19.71 -0.58
C LYS A 161 -15.76 -19.56 -0.32
N TYR A 162 -15.23 -18.37 -0.53
CA TYR A 162 -13.86 -18.03 -0.15
C TYR A 162 -13.84 -16.81 0.76
N GLY A 163 -12.74 -16.61 1.45
CA GLY A 163 -12.43 -15.43 2.24
C GLY A 163 -10.92 -15.24 2.32
N TYR A 164 -10.50 -14.31 3.13
CA TYR A 164 -9.08 -14.07 3.38
C TYR A 164 -8.82 -14.18 4.88
N ASP A 165 -7.73 -14.84 5.23
CA ASP A 165 -7.20 -14.88 6.60
C ASP A 165 -5.91 -14.06 6.66
N ALA A 166 -5.74 -13.34 7.77
CA ALA A 166 -4.54 -12.54 8.00
C ALA A 166 -3.28 -13.43 8.00
N ILE A 167 -2.24 -12.96 7.31
CA ILE A 167 -0.89 -13.51 7.45
C ILE A 167 -0.19 -12.67 8.51
N PRO A 168 0.30 -13.28 9.61
CA PRO A 168 1.06 -12.56 10.61
C PRO A 168 2.33 -11.94 10.01
N ILE A 169 2.55 -10.66 10.28
CA ILE A 169 3.79 -9.97 9.93
C ILE A 169 4.71 -10.08 11.12
N ALA A 170 5.92 -10.61 10.90
CA ALA A 170 6.91 -10.74 11.96
C ALA A 170 7.29 -9.36 12.55
N ASP A 171 7.56 -9.32 13.84
CA ASP A 171 8.06 -8.12 14.48
C ASP A 171 9.38 -7.68 13.85
N MET A 172 9.45 -6.39 13.52
CA MET A 172 10.69 -5.83 13.02
C MET A 172 11.70 -5.64 14.17
N VAL A 173 12.90 -6.11 13.95
CA VAL A 173 14.04 -5.79 14.79
C VAL A 173 14.42 -4.33 14.56
N ASP A 174 14.62 -3.56 15.63
CA ASP A 174 15.09 -2.19 15.50
C ASP A 174 16.56 -2.19 15.07
N LYS A 175 16.83 -1.58 13.92
CA LYS A 175 18.17 -1.46 13.36
C LYS A 175 18.91 -0.22 13.85
N GLY A 176 18.27 0.61 14.66
CA GLY A 176 18.86 1.85 15.20
C GLY A 176 19.17 2.93 14.17
N VAL A 177 18.76 2.78 12.91
CA VAL A 177 19.09 3.73 11.82
C VAL A 177 18.48 5.10 12.11
N VAL A 178 19.30 6.14 12.15
CA VAL A 178 18.88 7.53 12.37
C VAL A 178 19.17 8.38 11.12
N MET A 179 18.65 9.61 11.08
CA MET A 179 18.82 10.51 9.93
C MET A 179 20.29 10.77 9.63
N GLN A 180 21.12 10.92 10.66
CA GLN A 180 22.55 11.15 10.50
C GLN A 180 23.27 10.04 9.72
N ASP A 181 22.76 8.79 9.82
CA ASP A 181 23.36 7.63 9.14
C ASP A 181 23.12 7.62 7.63
N ILE A 182 22.16 8.42 7.14
CA ILE A 182 21.72 8.39 5.74
C ILE A 182 21.88 9.73 5.02
N LEU A 183 22.28 10.79 5.72
CA LEU A 183 22.55 12.09 5.12
C LEU A 183 23.99 12.17 4.65
N GLU A 184 24.19 12.88 3.55
CA GLU A 184 25.52 13.28 3.09
C GLU A 184 26.14 14.30 4.06
N ASP A 185 27.47 14.39 4.08
CA ASP A 185 28.19 15.32 4.94
C ASP A 185 27.76 16.78 4.69
N GLY A 186 27.58 17.52 5.77
CA GLY A 186 27.24 18.95 5.72
C GLY A 186 25.74 19.28 5.83
N TYR A 187 24.87 18.27 5.93
CA TYR A 187 23.44 18.50 6.19
C TYR A 187 23.13 18.53 7.70
N ALA A 188 22.40 19.54 8.13
CA ALA A 188 21.93 19.66 9.53
C ALA A 188 20.70 18.77 9.75
N THR A 189 20.71 18.02 10.85
CA THR A 189 19.62 17.08 11.21
C THR A 189 18.61 17.65 12.18
N ASP A 190 18.96 18.70 12.91
CA ASP A 190 18.21 19.29 14.03
C ASP A 190 16.84 19.83 13.67
N VAL A 191 16.63 20.24 12.41
CA VAL A 191 15.34 20.78 11.92
C VAL A 191 14.39 19.71 11.39
N MET A 192 14.88 18.50 11.08
CA MET A 192 14.11 17.45 10.39
C MET A 192 13.84 16.21 11.25
N THR A 193 14.38 16.14 12.46
CA THR A 193 14.31 14.96 13.29
C THR A 193 13.50 15.17 14.56
N ASN A 194 12.92 14.10 15.07
CA ASN A 194 12.39 14.02 16.42
C ASN A 194 13.53 13.73 17.43
N ALA A 195 13.18 13.64 18.73
CA ALA A 195 14.14 13.38 19.80
C ALA A 195 14.92 12.07 19.63
N ASP A 196 14.39 11.11 18.86
CA ASP A 196 15.02 9.81 18.62
C ASP A 196 15.95 9.84 17.36
N GLY A 197 16.21 11.01 16.79
CA GLY A 197 17.01 11.17 15.57
C GLY A 197 16.36 10.66 14.29
N LYS A 198 15.05 10.36 14.34
CA LYS A 198 14.27 9.90 13.19
C LYS A 198 13.55 11.06 12.50
N SER A 199 13.43 11.01 11.18
CA SER A 199 12.65 11.99 10.45
C SER A 199 11.15 11.83 10.70
N HIS A 200 10.43 12.93 10.59
CA HIS A 200 8.98 12.89 10.50
C HIS A 200 8.53 12.24 9.18
N CYS A 201 7.33 11.70 9.16
CA CYS A 201 6.73 11.22 7.93
C CYS A 201 6.53 12.39 6.96
N LEU A 202 7.10 12.29 5.76
CA LEU A 202 6.84 13.26 4.70
C LEU A 202 5.36 13.27 4.37
N THR A 203 4.75 14.43 4.42
CA THR A 203 3.34 14.63 4.05
C THR A 203 3.27 15.39 2.73
N ALA A 204 2.23 15.13 1.94
CA ALA A 204 2.00 15.83 0.68
C ALA A 204 1.65 17.32 0.83
N ARG A 205 1.65 17.85 2.06
CA ARG A 205 1.48 19.29 2.33
C ARG A 205 2.83 19.99 2.15
N TYR A 206 3.27 20.15 0.93
CA TYR A 206 4.11 21.26 0.56
C TYR A 206 3.19 22.45 0.33
N ASN A 207 2.80 23.12 1.38
CA ASN A 207 2.44 24.52 1.25
C ASN A 207 3.79 25.22 1.08
N GLY A 208 4.16 25.46 -0.15
CA GLY A 208 5.16 26.46 -0.45
C GLY A 208 4.72 27.76 0.24
N ALA A 209 5.65 28.37 0.94
CA ALA A 209 5.52 29.71 1.49
C ALA A 209 5.13 30.70 0.42
#